data_419e75c2c19158e530b70f76d5174b5a
#
_entry.id   419e75c2c19158e530b70f76d5174b5a
#
_cell.length_a   1.000
_cell.length_b   1.000
_cell.length_c   1.000
_cell.angle_alpha   90.00
_cell.angle_beta   90.00
_cell.angle_gamma   90.00
#
_symmetry.space_group_name_H-M   'P 1'
#
loop_
_entity.id
_entity.type
_entity.pdbx_description
1 polymer ?
#
loop_
_entity_poly.entity_id
_entity_poly.type
_entity_poly.pdbx_seq_one_letter_code
_entity_poly.pdbx_strand_id
1 'polypeptide(L)'
;QETCCGSTAFQLGFQGEFIKFAESNIDDWNAAGVAKVVTSCACGFGIMKSVYPLLGKEMKFEVLHITQYLDGLLKQKRLKLSRSFPARVTYHDPCNLGRKSETYVPWKGEGKKVLGQFILREPEKIVHRGWNGIYEPPRDIIRSVPGIQLVEMERIMEYSWCCGAGSGVKQTMNDLALWIASERIEEAKSTGSEAIVTACPWCEQNLKEAVKESGGNLAVYDIVELVRQAL
;
A
#
# COMPACT_ATOMS: atom_id res chain seq x y z
N GLN A 1 -18.78 15.37 -6.62
CA GLN A 1 -18.55 14.24 -7.55
C GLN A 1 -17.10 13.78 -7.42
N GLU A 2 -16.88 12.49 -7.17
CA GLU A 2 -15.51 11.95 -7.06
C GLU A 2 -14.83 11.93 -8.44
N THR A 3 -13.56 12.38 -8.47
CA THR A 3 -12.69 12.28 -9.64
C THR A 3 -11.54 11.30 -9.39
N CYS A 4 -10.63 11.13 -10.36
CA CYS A 4 -9.44 10.31 -10.17
C CYS A 4 -8.60 10.84 -9.00
N CYS A 5 -7.97 9.95 -8.20
CA CYS A 5 -7.06 10.38 -7.14
C CYS A 5 -5.75 11.01 -7.67
N GLY A 6 -5.50 10.96 -8.97
CA GLY A 6 -4.31 11.54 -9.60
C GLY A 6 -3.01 10.78 -9.37
N SER A 7 -3.02 9.62 -8.70
CA SER A 7 -1.80 8.88 -8.37
C SER A 7 -0.95 8.56 -9.61
N THR A 8 -1.57 8.09 -10.68
CA THR A 8 -0.85 7.77 -11.93
C THR A 8 -0.27 9.04 -12.58
N ALA A 9 -1.05 10.13 -12.64
CA ALA A 9 -0.59 11.40 -13.19
C ALA A 9 0.64 11.92 -12.42
N PHE A 10 0.58 11.90 -11.08
CA PHE A 10 1.70 12.29 -10.22
C PHE A 10 2.96 11.43 -10.49
N GLN A 11 2.81 10.11 -10.53
CA GLN A 11 3.92 9.17 -10.70
C GLN A 11 4.58 9.26 -12.09
N LEU A 12 3.82 9.65 -13.11
CA LEU A 12 4.32 9.87 -14.48
C LEU A 12 4.82 11.29 -14.72
N GLY A 13 4.77 12.18 -13.72
CA GLY A 13 5.27 13.55 -13.83
C GLY A 13 4.26 14.56 -14.38
N PHE A 14 3.01 14.18 -14.62
CA PHE A 14 1.94 15.10 -15.06
C PHE A 14 1.39 15.91 -13.88
N GLN A 15 2.24 16.80 -13.34
CA GLN A 15 1.96 17.54 -12.10
C GLN A 15 0.71 18.43 -12.22
N GLY A 16 0.51 19.09 -13.35
CA GLY A 16 -0.66 19.95 -13.57
C GLY A 16 -1.97 19.19 -13.53
N GLU A 17 -2.01 18.00 -14.12
CA GLU A 17 -3.20 17.13 -14.08
C GLU A 17 -3.43 16.56 -12.68
N PHE A 18 -2.35 16.16 -11.99
CA PHE A 18 -2.43 15.72 -10.62
C PHE A 18 -3.06 16.79 -9.71
N ILE A 19 -2.56 18.02 -9.79
CA ILE A 19 -3.05 19.15 -8.97
C ILE A 19 -4.55 19.37 -9.19
N LYS A 20 -5.01 19.39 -10.46
CA LYS A 20 -6.44 19.55 -10.78
C LYS A 20 -7.30 18.46 -10.12
N PHE A 21 -6.91 17.18 -10.22
CA PHE A 21 -7.64 16.09 -9.59
C PHE A 21 -7.64 16.19 -8.07
N ALA A 22 -6.49 16.47 -7.47
CA ALA A 22 -6.36 16.54 -6.02
C ALA A 22 -7.17 17.70 -5.43
N GLU A 23 -7.09 18.90 -6.03
CA GLU A 23 -7.85 20.07 -5.59
C GLU A 23 -9.35 19.86 -5.73
N SER A 24 -9.81 19.31 -6.86
CA SER A 24 -11.23 18.99 -7.06
C SER A 24 -11.74 18.04 -6.00
N ASN A 25 -11.00 16.94 -5.71
CA ASN A 25 -11.39 15.98 -4.69
C ASN A 25 -11.43 16.63 -3.29
N ILE A 26 -10.42 17.43 -2.92
CA ILE A 26 -10.39 18.12 -1.62
C ILE A 26 -11.60 19.05 -1.48
N ASP A 27 -11.89 19.85 -2.50
CA ASP A 27 -12.98 20.80 -2.48
C ASP A 27 -14.35 20.10 -2.40
N ASP A 28 -14.58 19.08 -3.22
CA ASP A 28 -15.81 18.31 -3.24
C ASP A 28 -16.07 17.58 -1.92
N TRP A 29 -15.05 16.94 -1.35
CA TRP A 29 -15.20 16.23 -0.07
C TRP A 29 -15.36 17.18 1.12
N ASN A 30 -14.65 18.30 1.13
CA ASN A 30 -14.83 19.34 2.14
C ASN A 30 -16.25 19.95 2.05
N ALA A 31 -16.73 20.25 0.85
CA ALA A 31 -18.08 20.80 0.63
C ALA A 31 -19.19 19.81 1.03
N ALA A 32 -18.96 18.53 0.81
CA ALA A 32 -19.89 17.46 1.21
C ALA A 32 -19.85 17.15 2.71
N GLY A 33 -18.94 17.75 3.49
CA GLY A 33 -18.79 17.49 4.92
C GLY A 33 -18.31 16.08 5.24
N VAL A 34 -17.54 15.47 4.33
CA VAL A 34 -17.02 14.12 4.53
C VAL A 34 -16.02 14.10 5.70
N ALA A 35 -16.26 13.23 6.67
CA ALA A 35 -15.35 13.07 7.81
C ALA A 35 -14.22 12.07 7.53
N LYS A 36 -14.47 11.07 6.66
CA LYS A 36 -13.50 10.01 6.33
C LYS A 36 -13.60 9.61 4.87
N VAL A 37 -12.45 9.49 4.22
CA VAL A 37 -12.29 8.91 2.89
C VAL A 37 -11.59 7.55 3.06
N VAL A 38 -12.28 6.48 2.64
CA VAL A 38 -11.74 5.11 2.73
C VAL A 38 -11.48 4.59 1.33
N THR A 39 -10.27 4.11 1.08
CA THR A 39 -9.89 3.55 -0.22
C THR A 39 -9.34 2.15 -0.08
N SER A 40 -9.64 1.26 -1.02
CA SER A 40 -9.04 -0.08 -1.13
C SER A 40 -7.73 -0.07 -1.94
N CYS A 41 -7.39 1.05 -2.57
CA CYS A 41 -6.20 1.17 -3.40
C CYS A 41 -5.05 1.77 -2.60
N ALA A 42 -3.96 1.02 -2.41
CA ALA A 42 -2.76 1.51 -1.73
C ALA A 42 -2.14 2.72 -2.45
N CYS A 43 -2.20 2.78 -3.80
CA CYS A 43 -1.70 3.92 -4.54
C CYS A 43 -2.53 5.18 -4.29
N GLY A 44 -3.87 5.05 -4.28
CA GLY A 44 -4.78 6.14 -3.92
C GLY A 44 -4.56 6.60 -2.47
N PHE A 45 -4.45 5.65 -1.54
CA PHE A 45 -4.15 5.95 -0.14
C PHE A 45 -2.84 6.75 -0.01
N GLY A 46 -1.74 6.24 -0.59
CA GLY A 46 -0.42 6.86 -0.48
C GLY A 46 -0.41 8.28 -1.01
N ILE A 47 -1.03 8.55 -2.17
CA ILE A 47 -1.06 9.90 -2.75
C ILE A 47 -1.91 10.86 -1.93
N MET A 48 -3.10 10.43 -1.50
CA MET A 48 -4.00 11.26 -0.69
C MET A 48 -3.44 11.53 0.71
N LYS A 49 -2.74 10.55 1.32
CA LYS A 49 -2.17 10.69 2.66
C LYS A 49 -0.91 11.53 2.69
N SER A 50 -0.03 11.38 1.68
CA SER A 50 1.34 11.92 1.74
C SER A 50 1.57 13.12 0.82
N VAL A 51 0.82 13.25 -0.28
CA VAL A 51 1.06 14.29 -1.28
C VAL A 51 -0.01 15.39 -1.28
N TYR A 52 -1.29 15.04 -1.13
CA TYR A 52 -2.36 16.04 -1.05
C TYR A 52 -2.08 17.13 0.00
N PRO A 53 -1.60 16.81 1.23
CA PRO A 53 -1.27 17.83 2.21
C PRO A 53 -0.21 18.85 1.75
N LEU A 54 0.65 18.46 0.79
CA LEU A 54 1.70 19.33 0.27
C LEU A 54 1.16 20.44 -0.66
N LEU A 55 -0.09 20.33 -1.10
CA LEU A 55 -0.76 21.37 -1.90
C LEU A 55 -1.16 22.60 -1.07
N GLY A 56 -1.04 22.53 0.26
CA GLY A 56 -1.38 23.65 1.14
C GLY A 56 -2.89 23.90 1.32
N LYS A 57 -3.75 23.04 0.76
CA LYS A 57 -5.20 23.10 0.99
C LYS A 57 -5.58 22.37 2.27
N GLU A 58 -6.50 22.95 3.04
CA GLU A 58 -7.06 22.29 4.23
C GLU A 58 -7.85 21.06 3.85
N MET A 59 -7.55 19.93 4.44
CA MET A 59 -8.29 18.67 4.33
C MET A 59 -9.09 18.46 5.63
N LYS A 60 -10.43 18.60 5.56
CA LYS A 60 -11.34 18.47 6.72
C LYS A 60 -11.76 17.02 6.97
N PHE A 61 -11.09 16.06 6.36
CA PHE A 61 -11.36 14.63 6.42
C PHE A 61 -10.10 13.84 6.70
N GLU A 62 -10.29 12.67 7.28
CA GLU A 62 -9.25 11.68 7.49
C GLU A 62 -9.18 10.73 6.27
N VAL A 63 -7.98 10.39 5.80
CA VAL A 63 -7.77 9.37 4.76
C VAL A 63 -7.34 8.08 5.41
N LEU A 64 -8.10 7.01 5.16
CA LEU A 64 -7.84 5.66 5.64
C LEU A 64 -7.72 4.67 4.48
N HIS A 65 -6.81 3.73 4.59
CA HIS A 65 -6.88 2.53 3.78
C HIS A 65 -7.94 1.58 4.33
N ILE A 66 -8.60 0.81 3.45
CA ILE A 66 -9.67 -0.13 3.84
C ILE A 66 -9.21 -1.09 4.95
N THR A 67 -7.94 -1.49 4.96
CA THR A 67 -7.40 -2.37 5.99
C THR A 67 -7.40 -1.73 7.37
N GLN A 68 -7.09 -0.45 7.49
CA GLN A 68 -7.18 0.27 8.77
C GLN A 68 -8.62 0.36 9.26
N TYR A 69 -9.55 0.59 8.34
CA TYR A 69 -10.97 0.69 8.66
C TYR A 69 -11.55 -0.65 9.12
N LEU A 70 -11.28 -1.74 8.39
CA LEU A 70 -11.74 -3.09 8.72
C LEU A 70 -11.11 -3.61 10.02
N ASP A 71 -9.82 -3.41 10.22
CA ASP A 71 -9.12 -3.76 11.46
C ASP A 71 -9.73 -3.02 12.67
N GLY A 72 -10.03 -1.72 12.50
CA GLY A 72 -10.73 -0.96 13.52
C GLY A 72 -12.11 -1.53 13.87
N LEU A 73 -12.87 -1.98 12.87
CA LEU A 73 -14.17 -2.62 13.09
C LEU A 73 -14.05 -3.98 13.79
N LEU A 74 -13.03 -4.79 13.44
CA LEU A 74 -12.74 -6.07 14.10
C LEU A 74 -12.37 -5.86 15.57
N LYS A 75 -11.47 -4.94 15.87
CA LYS A 75 -11.04 -4.58 17.24
C LYS A 75 -12.21 -4.07 18.10
N GLN A 76 -13.14 -3.32 17.48
CA GLN A 76 -14.37 -2.86 18.12
C GLN A 76 -15.47 -3.93 18.20
N LYS A 77 -15.24 -5.14 17.67
CA LYS A 77 -16.25 -6.23 17.58
C LYS A 77 -17.50 -5.87 16.78
N ARG A 78 -17.41 -4.86 15.90
CA ARG A 78 -18.47 -4.42 14.99
C ARG A 78 -18.48 -5.20 13.67
N LEU A 79 -17.37 -5.85 13.35
CA LEU A 79 -17.23 -6.81 12.26
C LEU A 79 -16.81 -8.15 12.84
N LYS A 80 -17.39 -9.24 12.36
CA LYS A 80 -17.04 -10.59 12.76
C LYS A 80 -16.84 -11.45 11.52
N LEU A 81 -15.67 -12.04 11.40
CA LEU A 81 -15.37 -13.04 10.39
C LEU A 81 -15.69 -14.41 10.98
N SER A 82 -16.66 -15.11 10.39
CA SER A 82 -17.22 -16.33 10.96
C SER A 82 -17.09 -17.57 10.07
N ARG A 83 -16.97 -17.36 8.75
CA ARG A 83 -16.75 -18.48 7.82
C ARG A 83 -15.29 -18.88 7.79
N SER A 84 -15.05 -20.18 7.87
CA SER A 84 -13.71 -20.74 7.79
C SER A 84 -13.16 -20.67 6.36
N PHE A 85 -11.91 -20.25 6.25
CA PHE A 85 -11.12 -20.32 5.02
C PHE A 85 -9.81 -21.05 5.31
N PRO A 86 -9.82 -22.40 5.32
CA PRO A 86 -8.66 -23.20 5.69
C PRO A 86 -7.62 -23.16 4.57
N ALA A 87 -6.63 -22.28 4.70
CA ALA A 87 -5.56 -22.15 3.75
C ALA A 87 -4.28 -21.62 4.42
N ARG A 88 -3.14 -22.05 3.91
CA ARG A 88 -1.84 -21.46 4.22
C ARG A 88 -1.60 -20.33 3.25
N VAL A 89 -1.52 -19.10 3.76
CA VAL A 89 -1.37 -17.90 2.95
C VAL A 89 -0.15 -17.09 3.33
N THR A 90 0.38 -16.33 2.38
CA THR A 90 1.39 -15.30 2.64
C THR A 90 0.87 -13.93 2.27
N TYR A 91 1.52 -12.87 2.76
CA TYR A 91 1.09 -11.50 2.51
C TYR A 91 2.15 -10.70 1.74
N HIS A 92 1.72 -10.05 0.65
CA HIS A 92 2.52 -9.08 -0.07
C HIS A 92 2.21 -7.66 0.41
N ASP A 93 3.19 -6.99 1.00
CA ASP A 93 3.08 -5.60 1.44
C ASP A 93 3.12 -4.63 0.25
N PRO A 94 2.02 -3.93 -0.09
CA PRO A 94 2.03 -2.94 -1.15
C PRO A 94 2.91 -1.74 -0.75
N CYS A 95 3.83 -1.35 -1.63
CA CYS A 95 4.79 -0.29 -1.32
C CYS A 95 4.12 1.06 -0.96
N ASN A 96 2.98 1.39 -1.59
CA ASN A 96 2.27 2.63 -1.31
C ASN A 96 1.43 2.60 -0.02
N LEU A 97 1.13 1.42 0.53
CA LEU A 97 0.52 1.25 1.85
C LEU A 97 1.57 1.20 2.95
N GLY A 98 2.70 0.54 2.66
CA GLY A 98 3.84 0.39 3.56
C GLY A 98 4.83 1.55 3.46
N ARG A 99 6.03 1.27 2.97
CA ARG A 99 7.20 2.17 3.02
C ARG A 99 7.02 3.56 2.38
N LYS A 100 6.07 3.73 1.44
CA LYS A 100 5.80 5.02 0.78
C LYS A 100 4.64 5.80 1.41
N SER A 101 3.92 5.23 2.38
CA SER A 101 2.85 5.94 3.09
C SER A 101 3.34 6.69 4.34
N GLU A 102 4.58 6.51 4.72
CA GLU A 102 5.20 7.28 5.79
C GLU A 102 5.25 8.76 5.41
N THR A 103 4.70 9.61 6.27
CA THR A 103 4.65 11.05 6.01
C THR A 103 6.06 11.64 6.05
N TYR A 104 6.46 12.32 4.97
CA TYR A 104 7.73 13.02 4.93
C TYR A 104 7.72 14.21 5.89
N VAL A 105 8.65 14.24 6.82
CA VAL A 105 8.89 15.38 7.70
C VAL A 105 10.17 16.09 7.22
N PRO A 106 10.07 17.35 6.73
CA PRO A 106 11.25 18.09 6.30
C PRO A 106 12.26 18.26 7.42
N TRP A 107 13.49 17.88 7.18
CA TRP A 107 14.55 18.08 8.15
C TRP A 107 14.89 19.57 8.26
N LYS A 108 14.87 20.10 9.48
CA LYS A 108 15.21 21.49 9.82
C LYS A 108 16.44 21.48 10.73
N GLY A 109 17.62 21.38 10.14
CA GLY A 109 18.86 21.35 10.87
C GLY A 109 20.03 21.92 10.07
N GLU A 110 21.20 21.99 10.70
CA GLU A 110 22.42 22.48 10.09
C GLU A 110 23.43 21.35 9.89
N GLY A 111 24.17 21.40 8.80
CA GLY A 111 25.26 20.48 8.51
C GLY A 111 26.61 21.11 8.82
N LYS A 112 27.34 20.58 9.81
CA LYS A 112 28.71 21.01 10.14
C LYS A 112 29.72 20.07 9.49
N LYS A 113 30.67 20.63 8.72
CA LYS A 113 31.83 19.85 8.24
C LYS A 113 32.75 19.48 9.40
N VAL A 114 33.02 18.18 9.55
CA VAL A 114 33.95 17.64 10.54
C VAL A 114 35.04 16.87 9.80
N LEU A 115 36.31 17.07 10.18
CA LEU A 115 37.49 16.44 9.59
C LEU A 115 37.56 16.60 8.05
N GLY A 116 37.03 17.67 7.50
CA GLY A 116 37.09 18.00 6.07
C GLY A 116 36.23 17.13 5.13
N GLN A 117 35.74 16.00 5.58
CA GLN A 117 35.05 15.03 4.75
C GLN A 117 33.64 14.66 5.23
N PHE A 118 33.39 14.72 6.52
CA PHE A 118 32.12 14.31 7.09
C PHE A 118 31.19 15.50 7.32
N ILE A 119 29.90 15.31 7.11
CA ILE A 119 28.88 16.28 7.47
C ILE A 119 28.12 15.73 8.68
N LEU A 120 28.39 16.31 9.86
CA LEU A 120 27.57 16.08 11.04
C LEU A 120 26.30 16.90 10.91
N ARG A 121 25.14 16.27 11.06
CA ARG A 121 23.83 16.92 10.99
C ARG A 121 23.24 17.07 12.38
N GLU A 122 22.92 18.29 12.78
CA GLU A 122 22.33 18.62 14.07
C GLU A 122 21.01 19.37 13.90
N PRO A 123 19.88 18.86 14.45
CA PRO A 123 19.75 17.52 15.03
C PRO A 123 19.99 16.41 14.01
N GLU A 124 20.16 15.18 14.45
CA GLU A 124 20.33 14.03 13.55
C GLU A 124 19.22 14.00 12.50
N LYS A 125 19.59 13.86 11.22
CA LYS A 125 18.61 13.72 10.16
C LYS A 125 18.01 12.32 10.18
N ILE A 126 16.76 12.20 10.59
CA ILE A 126 16.02 10.96 10.52
C ILE A 126 15.87 10.56 9.04
N VAL A 127 16.34 9.39 8.70
CA VAL A 127 16.14 8.80 7.37
C VAL A 127 14.85 8.01 7.40
N HIS A 128 13.83 8.50 6.71
CA HIS A 128 12.57 7.78 6.54
C HIS A 128 12.82 6.53 5.69
N ARG A 129 12.67 5.37 6.32
CA ARG A 129 12.86 4.06 5.67
C ARG A 129 11.56 3.29 5.50
N GLY A 130 10.42 3.93 5.77
CA GLY A 130 9.11 3.33 5.72
C GLY A 130 8.74 2.53 6.96
N TRP A 131 9.44 2.65 8.07
CA TRP A 131 9.15 1.90 9.31
C TRP A 131 7.76 2.19 9.88
N ASN A 132 7.24 3.41 9.66
CA ASN A 132 5.92 3.85 10.11
C ASN A 132 4.83 3.64 9.04
N GLY A 133 5.04 2.72 8.10
CA GLY A 133 4.02 2.30 7.13
C GLY A 133 2.88 1.48 7.78
N ILE A 134 1.85 1.21 7.00
CA ILE A 134 0.70 0.42 7.43
C ILE A 134 0.98 -1.06 7.15
N TYR A 135 1.44 -1.79 8.18
CA TYR A 135 1.86 -3.20 8.06
C TYR A 135 1.00 -4.17 8.88
N GLU A 136 0.63 -3.80 10.12
CA GLU A 136 -0.09 -4.70 11.00
C GLU A 136 -1.59 -4.85 10.68
N PRO A 137 -2.34 -3.78 10.32
CA PRO A 137 -3.76 -3.93 10.05
C PRO A 137 -4.11 -5.00 9.01
N PRO A 138 -3.41 -5.15 7.87
CA PRO A 138 -3.64 -6.26 6.94
C PRO A 138 -3.39 -7.62 7.59
N ARG A 139 -2.33 -7.75 8.37
CA ARG A 139 -1.96 -8.99 9.07
C ARG A 139 -2.98 -9.38 10.13
N ASP A 140 -3.47 -8.41 10.89
CA ASP A 140 -4.51 -8.60 11.91
C ASP A 140 -5.81 -9.11 11.28
N ILE A 141 -6.20 -8.55 10.12
CA ILE A 141 -7.35 -9.01 9.36
C ILE A 141 -7.16 -10.45 8.92
N ILE A 142 -6.03 -10.78 8.29
CA ILE A 142 -5.76 -12.15 7.81
C ILE A 142 -5.79 -13.14 8.98
N ARG A 143 -5.13 -12.84 10.09
CA ARG A 143 -5.12 -13.69 11.30
C ARG A 143 -6.51 -13.84 11.93
N SER A 144 -7.42 -12.90 11.70
CA SER A 144 -8.80 -12.95 12.22
C SER A 144 -9.73 -13.87 11.42
N VAL A 145 -9.32 -14.32 10.24
CA VAL A 145 -10.11 -15.25 9.41
C VAL A 145 -9.94 -16.68 9.96
N PRO A 146 -11.03 -17.37 10.35
CA PRO A 146 -10.95 -18.71 10.89
C PRO A 146 -10.32 -19.70 9.89
N GLY A 147 -9.37 -20.50 10.34
CA GLY A 147 -8.71 -21.53 9.54
C GLY A 147 -7.52 -21.07 8.71
N ILE A 148 -7.26 -19.76 8.61
CA ILE A 148 -6.08 -19.25 7.91
C ILE A 148 -4.81 -19.46 8.76
N GLN A 149 -3.75 -19.89 8.08
CA GLN A 149 -2.38 -19.85 8.58
C GLN A 149 -1.58 -18.81 7.77
N LEU A 150 -1.29 -17.66 8.37
CA LEU A 150 -0.38 -16.66 7.77
C LEU A 150 1.07 -17.10 7.95
N VAL A 151 1.80 -17.19 6.85
CA VAL A 151 3.26 -17.45 6.82
C VAL A 151 3.93 -16.31 6.09
N GLU A 152 4.87 -15.66 6.74
CA GLU A 152 5.57 -14.52 6.14
C GLU A 152 6.62 -14.98 5.13
N MET A 153 6.81 -14.18 4.09
CA MET A 153 7.96 -14.29 3.18
C MET A 153 9.25 -13.81 3.87
N GLU A 154 10.39 -14.04 3.26
CA GLU A 154 11.68 -13.56 3.79
C GLU A 154 11.72 -12.02 3.85
N ARG A 155 11.20 -11.37 2.80
CA ARG A 155 11.19 -9.90 2.68
C ARG A 155 9.79 -9.36 2.93
N ILE A 156 9.58 -8.78 4.09
CA ILE A 156 8.30 -8.23 4.54
C ILE A 156 8.41 -6.75 4.89
N MET A 157 7.28 -6.11 5.06
CA MET A 157 7.17 -4.73 5.52
C MET A 157 7.94 -3.76 4.62
N GLU A 158 8.83 -2.93 5.19
CA GLU A 158 9.64 -1.97 4.43
C GLU A 158 10.64 -2.63 3.48
N TYR A 159 11.03 -3.87 3.72
CA TYR A 159 11.94 -4.64 2.88
C TYR A 159 11.23 -5.44 1.78
N SER A 160 9.90 -5.48 1.79
CA SER A 160 9.11 -6.21 0.80
C SER A 160 9.49 -5.81 -0.63
N TRP A 161 9.71 -6.80 -1.49
CA TRP A 161 9.92 -6.52 -2.91
C TRP A 161 8.67 -5.93 -3.56
N CYS A 162 8.88 -5.13 -4.60
CA CYS A 162 7.79 -4.52 -5.36
C CYS A 162 7.04 -5.59 -6.17
N CYS A 163 5.74 -5.35 -6.40
CA CYS A 163 4.96 -6.15 -7.35
C CYS A 163 5.22 -5.79 -8.83
N GLY A 164 6.00 -4.75 -9.12
CA GLY A 164 6.31 -4.31 -10.49
C GLY A 164 5.27 -3.42 -11.16
N ALA A 165 4.03 -3.31 -10.66
CA ALA A 165 2.94 -2.65 -11.39
C ALA A 165 2.94 -1.11 -11.34
N GLY A 166 3.66 -0.51 -10.40
CA GLY A 166 3.55 0.92 -10.10
C GLY A 166 4.30 1.84 -11.05
N SER A 167 4.03 3.15 -10.90
CA SER A 167 4.78 4.23 -11.58
C SER A 167 4.83 4.13 -13.11
N GLY A 168 3.78 3.60 -13.74
CA GLY A 168 3.69 3.46 -15.18
C GLY A 168 4.50 2.30 -15.78
N VAL A 169 5.24 1.54 -14.97
CA VAL A 169 6.06 0.41 -15.47
C VAL A 169 5.18 -0.63 -16.15
N LYS A 170 4.03 -0.97 -15.56
CA LYS A 170 3.09 -1.91 -16.16
C LYS A 170 2.62 -1.50 -17.55
N GLN A 171 2.42 -0.20 -17.79
CA GLN A 171 1.92 0.33 -19.06
C GLN A 171 3.01 0.49 -20.12
N THR A 172 4.25 0.75 -19.71
CA THR A 172 5.34 1.09 -20.62
C THR A 172 6.34 -0.06 -20.83
N MET A 173 6.51 -0.92 -19.82
CA MET A 173 7.49 -2.00 -19.79
C MET A 173 6.87 -3.25 -19.13
N ASN A 174 5.81 -3.79 -19.75
CA ASN A 174 5.03 -4.89 -19.19
C ASN A 174 5.88 -6.12 -18.84
N ASP A 175 6.83 -6.48 -19.70
CA ASP A 175 7.70 -7.64 -19.47
C ASP A 175 8.56 -7.46 -18.19
N LEU A 176 9.06 -6.25 -17.96
CA LEU A 176 9.78 -5.91 -16.73
C LEU A 176 8.85 -5.99 -15.50
N ALA A 177 7.62 -5.48 -15.62
CA ALA A 177 6.64 -5.57 -14.54
C ALA A 177 6.32 -7.01 -14.15
N LEU A 178 6.16 -7.89 -15.15
CA LEU A 178 5.87 -9.31 -14.95
C LEU A 178 7.07 -10.06 -14.41
N TRP A 179 8.29 -9.76 -14.90
CA TRP A 179 9.51 -10.33 -14.34
C TRP A 179 9.68 -9.98 -12.85
N ILE A 180 9.48 -8.71 -12.47
CA ILE A 180 9.51 -8.30 -11.05
C ILE A 180 8.46 -9.04 -10.22
N ALA A 181 7.25 -9.21 -10.78
CA ALA A 181 6.17 -9.94 -10.11
C ALA A 181 6.51 -11.43 -9.95
N SER A 182 7.16 -12.05 -10.94
CA SER A 182 7.54 -13.46 -10.88
C SER A 182 8.54 -13.74 -9.76
N GLU A 183 9.51 -12.86 -9.54
CA GLU A 183 10.44 -12.97 -8.40
C GLU A 183 9.69 -12.95 -7.06
N ARG A 184 8.65 -12.10 -6.96
CA ARG A 184 7.82 -12.06 -5.75
C ARG A 184 6.95 -13.30 -5.58
N ILE A 185 6.46 -13.88 -6.69
CA ILE A 185 5.72 -15.15 -6.69
C ILE A 185 6.61 -16.32 -6.27
N GLU A 186 7.86 -16.39 -6.73
CA GLU A 186 8.79 -17.43 -6.30
C GLU A 186 9.10 -17.33 -4.80
N GLU A 187 9.25 -16.13 -4.28
CA GLU A 187 9.40 -15.93 -2.83
C GLU A 187 8.13 -16.38 -2.06
N ALA A 188 6.94 -16.10 -2.57
CA ALA A 188 5.70 -16.60 -1.99
C ALA A 188 5.61 -18.13 -2.01
N LYS A 189 5.96 -18.77 -3.13
CA LYS A 189 6.00 -20.24 -3.26
C LYS A 189 6.97 -20.88 -2.27
N SER A 190 8.10 -20.25 -2.00
CA SER A 190 9.11 -20.77 -1.06
C SER A 190 8.58 -20.91 0.37
N THR A 191 7.51 -20.19 0.74
CA THR A 191 6.83 -20.33 2.03
C THR A 191 5.97 -21.57 2.13
N GLY A 192 5.71 -22.28 1.02
CA GLY A 192 4.75 -23.37 0.94
C GLY A 192 3.28 -22.90 1.04
N SER A 193 3.02 -21.62 0.77
CA SER A 193 1.66 -21.06 0.80
C SER A 193 0.87 -21.45 -0.45
N GLU A 194 -0.44 -21.63 -0.27
CA GLU A 194 -1.41 -21.91 -1.33
C GLU A 194 -1.91 -20.63 -2.01
N ALA A 195 -1.79 -19.50 -1.28
CA ALA A 195 -2.20 -18.21 -1.78
C ALA A 195 -1.30 -17.07 -1.30
N ILE A 196 -1.24 -16.00 -2.10
CA ILE A 196 -0.70 -14.70 -1.73
C ILE A 196 -1.85 -13.70 -1.59
N VAL A 197 -1.90 -12.99 -0.47
CA VAL A 197 -2.87 -11.93 -0.22
C VAL A 197 -2.18 -10.58 -0.35
N THR A 198 -2.85 -9.61 -0.93
CA THR A 198 -2.36 -8.22 -1.00
C THR A 198 -3.48 -7.24 -0.69
N ALA A 199 -3.16 -5.99 -0.50
CA ALA A 199 -4.11 -4.91 -0.19
C ALA A 199 -3.95 -3.75 -1.20
N CYS A 200 -3.84 -4.10 -2.49
CA CYS A 200 -3.73 -3.13 -3.58
C CYS A 200 -4.14 -3.78 -4.90
N PRO A 201 -5.14 -3.21 -5.62
CA PRO A 201 -5.62 -3.79 -6.88
C PRO A 201 -4.53 -3.84 -7.97
N TRP A 202 -3.59 -2.91 -7.99
CA TRP A 202 -2.46 -2.96 -8.93
C TRP A 202 -1.50 -4.11 -8.64
N CYS A 203 -1.22 -4.38 -7.34
CA CYS A 203 -0.41 -5.52 -6.95
C CYS A 203 -1.13 -6.83 -7.28
N GLU A 204 -2.40 -6.92 -6.92
CA GLU A 204 -3.24 -8.08 -7.20
C GLU A 204 -3.25 -8.43 -8.69
N GLN A 205 -3.55 -7.45 -9.55
CA GLN A 205 -3.59 -7.65 -11.00
C GLN A 205 -2.24 -8.18 -11.53
N ASN A 206 -1.13 -7.52 -11.17
CA ASN A 206 0.17 -7.90 -11.72
C ASN A 206 0.65 -9.26 -11.21
N LEU A 207 0.39 -9.58 -9.94
CA LEU A 207 0.70 -10.89 -9.37
C LEU A 207 -0.17 -11.99 -10.01
N LYS A 208 -1.46 -11.76 -10.25
CA LYS A 208 -2.35 -12.68 -10.97
C LYS A 208 -1.83 -12.98 -12.39
N GLU A 209 -1.40 -11.95 -13.11
CA GLU A 209 -0.85 -12.11 -14.46
C GLU A 209 0.47 -12.91 -14.43
N ALA A 210 1.39 -12.60 -13.51
CA ALA A 210 2.65 -13.32 -13.37
C ALA A 210 2.44 -14.81 -13.01
N VAL A 211 1.49 -15.13 -12.14
CA VAL A 211 1.12 -16.53 -11.85
C VAL A 211 0.63 -17.23 -13.10
N LYS A 212 -0.25 -16.57 -13.89
CA LYS A 212 -0.79 -17.14 -15.13
C LYS A 212 0.32 -17.42 -16.15
N GLU A 213 1.26 -16.50 -16.34
CA GLU A 213 2.37 -16.67 -17.28
C GLU A 213 3.34 -17.78 -16.87
N SER A 214 3.60 -17.92 -15.56
CA SER A 214 4.46 -18.99 -15.05
C SER A 214 3.82 -20.38 -15.07
N GLY A 215 2.55 -20.48 -15.46
CA GLY A 215 1.79 -21.74 -15.38
C GLY A 215 1.59 -22.25 -13.93
N GLY A 216 1.75 -21.36 -12.96
CA GLY A 216 1.63 -21.69 -11.54
C GLY A 216 0.18 -21.82 -11.08
N ASN A 217 0.00 -22.40 -9.89
CA ASN A 217 -1.30 -22.61 -9.26
C ASN A 217 -1.49 -21.79 -7.95
N LEU A 218 -0.59 -20.85 -7.65
CA LEU A 218 -0.70 -19.98 -6.48
C LEU A 218 -1.92 -19.07 -6.65
N ALA A 219 -2.87 -19.11 -5.72
CA ALA A 219 -4.00 -18.19 -5.73
C ALA A 219 -3.56 -16.78 -5.33
N VAL A 220 -4.20 -15.75 -5.88
CA VAL A 220 -3.93 -14.35 -5.52
C VAL A 220 -5.24 -13.68 -5.14
N TYR A 221 -5.30 -13.11 -3.94
CA TYR A 221 -6.48 -12.44 -3.40
C TYR A 221 -6.19 -11.00 -3.00
N ASP A 222 -7.12 -10.09 -3.31
CA ASP A 222 -7.20 -8.85 -2.53
C ASP A 222 -7.75 -9.16 -1.14
N ILE A 223 -7.28 -8.40 -0.14
CA ILE A 223 -7.69 -8.60 1.25
C ILE A 223 -9.20 -8.42 1.45
N VAL A 224 -9.86 -7.59 0.63
CA VAL A 224 -11.32 -7.38 0.67
C VAL A 224 -12.05 -8.62 0.15
N GLU A 225 -11.50 -9.31 -0.86
CA GLU A 225 -12.05 -10.58 -1.35
C GLU A 225 -11.99 -11.65 -0.23
N LEU A 226 -10.87 -11.71 0.48
CA LEU A 226 -10.71 -12.63 1.62
C LEU A 226 -11.72 -12.35 2.74
N VAL A 227 -11.87 -11.08 3.13
CA VAL A 227 -12.87 -10.65 4.13
C VAL A 227 -14.28 -11.02 3.68
N ARG A 228 -14.64 -10.76 2.42
CA ARG A 228 -15.95 -11.11 1.86
C ARG A 228 -16.24 -12.61 1.95
N GLN A 229 -15.25 -13.46 1.73
CA GLN A 229 -15.43 -14.90 1.83
C GLN A 229 -15.60 -15.38 3.28
N ALA A 230 -15.05 -14.65 4.25
CA ALA A 230 -15.09 -14.97 5.67
C ALA A 230 -16.31 -14.39 6.43
N LEU A 231 -17.09 -13.52 5.78
CA LEU A 231 -18.38 -13.02 6.31
C LEU A 231 -19.47 -14.08 6.23
#